data_d0d9196e55605354cb1b25cba7b225ba
#
_entry.id   d0d9196e55605354cb1b25cba7b225ba
#
_cell.length_a   1.000
_cell.length_b   1.000
_cell.length_c   1.000
_cell.angle_alpha   90.00
_cell.angle_beta   90.00
_cell.angle_gamma   90.00
#
_symmetry.space_group_name_H-M   'P 1'
#
loop_
_entity.id
_entity.type
_entity.pdbx_description
1 polymer ?
#
loop_
_entity_poly.entity_id
_entity_poly.type
_entity_poly.pdbx_seq_one_letter_code
_entity_poly.pdbx_strand_id
1 'polypeptide(L)'
;MKHDPQMVSYLNISIKEDTLQYVDPNLIELISNRESGEIRSLALKAMKQIDGFFKKIIDIHQSEMSEQKKREKLKALFSHFSEPQHLRLGHSQPGNSGKGTTASELIKIFMNKDIHSIIMNNDGLSIPQKTPLIKHFGDDKLSDLTSNIIMNIIIDFNNLILRDLPEMNNYLSKSTKTYHYFSTSGTWKECKFTPFLFDNKETLLVPKLFTTYNQTSSLDLIIRVYIEEEIAKLETKMTKKQFIKKFIKGNRIDNIKRIFLNTSMESHRKFIKELNVKANDRRLKNK
;
A
#
# COMPACT_ATOMS: atom_id res chain seq x y z
N MET A 1 22.88 8.38 24.54
CA MET A 1 23.48 7.54 23.50
C MET A 1 23.54 8.37 22.22
N LYS A 2 24.70 8.50 21.58
CA LYS A 2 24.82 9.17 20.27
C LYS A 2 24.16 8.24 19.26
N HIS A 3 23.11 8.68 18.58
CA HIS A 3 22.51 7.95 17.47
C HIS A 3 23.55 7.78 16.38
N ASP A 4 23.86 6.53 16.05
CA ASP A 4 24.60 6.18 14.85
C ASP A 4 23.70 6.51 13.65
N PRO A 5 24.11 7.39 12.71
CA PRO A 5 23.30 7.76 11.57
C PRO A 5 23.01 6.63 10.58
N GLN A 6 23.58 5.43 10.79
CA GLN A 6 23.31 4.25 9.97
C GLN A 6 22.20 3.34 10.50
N MET A 7 21.66 3.59 11.70
CA MET A 7 20.63 2.75 12.30
C MET A 7 19.28 2.98 11.65
N VAL A 8 18.75 1.96 11.01
CA VAL A 8 17.41 2.01 10.40
C VAL A 8 16.36 2.07 11.51
N SER A 9 15.67 3.21 11.61
CA SER A 9 14.66 3.39 12.67
C SER A 9 13.41 2.55 12.37
N TYR A 10 12.94 1.80 13.38
CA TYR A 10 11.66 1.09 13.34
C TYR A 10 10.53 1.98 13.87
N LEU A 11 9.31 1.64 13.45
CA LEU A 11 8.11 2.29 13.95
C LEU A 11 7.87 1.91 15.41
N ASN A 12 7.68 2.90 16.27
CA ASN A 12 7.16 2.66 17.62
C ASN A 12 5.68 2.26 17.53
N ILE A 13 5.39 1.03 17.89
CA ILE A 13 4.03 0.48 17.87
C ILE A 13 3.42 0.51 19.27
N SER A 14 2.10 0.71 19.35
CA SER A 14 1.35 0.48 20.58
C SER A 14 1.14 -1.02 20.79
N ILE A 15 1.36 -1.50 22.03
CA ILE A 15 1.11 -2.90 22.37
C ILE A 15 -0.35 -3.11 22.80
N LYS A 16 -1.00 -2.05 23.26
CA LYS A 16 -2.38 -2.09 23.77
C LYS A 16 -3.43 -2.07 22.65
N GLU A 17 -3.16 -1.31 21.61
CA GLU A 17 -4.04 -1.10 20.46
C GLU A 17 -3.22 -1.07 19.17
N ASP A 18 -3.86 -1.21 18.02
CA ASP A 18 -3.15 -1.08 16.75
C ASP A 18 -2.71 0.36 16.54
N THR A 19 -1.53 0.52 16.00
CA THR A 19 -0.99 1.83 15.64
C THR A 19 -1.66 2.32 14.39
N LEU A 20 -2.29 3.50 14.42
CA LEU A 20 -2.94 4.12 13.26
C LEU A 20 -1.90 4.55 12.24
N GLN A 21 -1.32 3.60 11.59
CA GLN A 21 -0.38 3.75 10.48
C GLN A 21 -0.56 2.63 9.47
N TYR A 22 -0.14 2.89 8.25
CA TYR A 22 -0.32 2.03 7.09
C TYR A 22 1.01 1.86 6.36
N VAL A 23 1.33 0.66 5.92
CA VAL A 23 2.41 0.42 4.96
C VAL A 23 2.00 1.03 3.61
N ASP A 24 2.82 1.94 3.09
CA ASP A 24 2.51 2.71 1.88
C ASP A 24 3.45 2.33 0.72
N PRO A 25 2.96 1.63 -0.32
CA PRO A 25 3.77 1.25 -1.46
C PRO A 25 4.34 2.46 -2.23
N ASN A 26 3.65 3.60 -2.26
CA ASN A 26 4.14 4.80 -2.92
C ASN A 26 5.31 5.44 -2.13
N LEU A 27 5.29 5.30 -0.80
CA LEU A 27 6.39 5.74 0.04
C LEU A 27 7.60 4.79 -0.11
N ILE A 28 7.38 3.48 -0.18
CA ILE A 28 8.42 2.47 -0.45
C ILE A 28 9.09 2.75 -1.80
N GLU A 29 8.32 3.08 -2.85
CA GLU A 29 8.83 3.49 -4.16
C GLU A 29 9.76 4.70 -4.04
N LEU A 30 9.33 5.74 -3.32
CA LEU A 30 10.18 6.92 -3.10
C LEU A 30 11.47 6.57 -2.36
N ILE A 31 11.41 5.74 -1.30
CA ILE A 31 12.57 5.28 -0.52
C ILE A 31 13.55 4.53 -1.42
N SER A 32 13.07 3.66 -2.30
CA SER A 32 13.90 2.93 -3.25
C SER A 32 14.72 3.84 -4.18
N ASN A 33 14.20 5.04 -4.45
CA ASN A 33 14.81 6.02 -5.35
C ASN A 33 15.66 7.09 -4.64
N ARG A 34 15.37 7.39 -3.36
CA ARG A 34 15.92 8.56 -2.67
C ARG A 34 16.84 8.23 -1.49
N GLU A 35 16.73 7.06 -0.90
CA GLU A 35 17.56 6.65 0.23
C GLU A 35 18.82 5.92 -0.22
N SER A 36 19.65 5.53 0.74
CA SER A 36 20.90 4.77 0.56
C SER A 36 20.97 3.62 1.57
N GLY A 37 21.99 2.79 1.49
CA GLY A 37 22.24 1.73 2.45
C GLY A 37 21.18 0.61 2.43
N GLU A 38 21.02 -0.03 3.58
CA GLU A 38 20.18 -1.22 3.73
C GLU A 38 18.70 -0.93 3.51
N ILE A 39 18.19 0.23 3.99
CA ILE A 39 16.78 0.58 3.81
C ILE A 39 16.41 0.74 2.33
N ARG A 40 17.32 1.31 1.53
CA ARG A 40 17.14 1.36 0.08
C ARG A 40 17.10 -0.03 -0.54
N SER A 41 18.02 -0.91 -0.09
CA SER A 41 18.08 -2.30 -0.58
C SER A 41 16.78 -3.05 -0.29
N LEU A 42 16.22 -2.91 0.93
CA LEU A 42 14.93 -3.47 1.31
C LEU A 42 13.81 -2.90 0.45
N ALA A 43 13.76 -1.57 0.26
CA ALA A 43 12.74 -0.91 -0.55
C ALA A 43 12.79 -1.36 -2.03
N LEU A 44 13.97 -1.50 -2.63
CA LEU A 44 14.14 -2.01 -4.00
C LEU A 44 13.63 -3.45 -4.15
N LYS A 45 13.89 -4.32 -3.17
CA LYS A 45 13.38 -5.70 -3.16
C LYS A 45 11.84 -5.68 -3.01
N ALA A 46 11.32 -4.87 -2.09
CA ALA A 46 9.88 -4.72 -1.87
C ALA A 46 9.16 -4.25 -3.14
N MET A 47 9.67 -3.23 -3.83
CA MET A 47 9.05 -2.74 -5.07
C MET A 47 9.02 -3.79 -6.16
N LYS A 48 10.08 -4.58 -6.35
CA LYS A 48 10.05 -5.69 -7.32
C LYS A 48 8.93 -6.72 -7.04
N GLN A 49 8.63 -6.99 -5.76
CA GLN A 49 7.55 -7.89 -5.37
C GLN A 49 6.18 -7.24 -5.57
N ILE A 50 6.02 -5.98 -5.16
CA ILE A 50 4.79 -5.19 -5.32
C ILE A 50 4.44 -5.08 -6.81
N ASP A 51 5.37 -4.63 -7.63
CA ASP A 51 5.17 -4.48 -9.07
C ASP A 51 4.85 -5.82 -9.74
N GLY A 52 5.58 -6.87 -9.36
CA GLY A 52 5.32 -8.23 -9.85
C GLY A 52 3.92 -8.73 -9.51
N PHE A 53 3.43 -8.45 -8.30
CA PHE A 53 2.09 -8.82 -7.87
C PHE A 53 1.01 -8.07 -8.67
N PHE A 54 1.10 -6.76 -8.75
CA PHE A 54 0.13 -5.95 -9.48
C PHE A 54 0.19 -6.20 -11.00
N LYS A 55 1.37 -6.49 -11.54
CA LYS A 55 1.50 -6.95 -12.92
C LYS A 55 0.70 -8.23 -13.18
N LYS A 56 0.70 -9.21 -12.27
CA LYS A 56 -0.14 -10.42 -12.39
C LYS A 56 -1.63 -10.08 -12.48
N ILE A 57 -2.10 -9.08 -11.73
CA ILE A 57 -3.50 -8.63 -11.83
C ILE A 57 -3.76 -8.08 -13.25
N ILE A 58 -2.86 -7.23 -13.77
CA ILE A 58 -2.97 -6.69 -15.13
C ILE A 58 -2.98 -7.83 -16.17
N ASP A 59 -2.03 -8.76 -16.07
CA ASP A 59 -1.92 -9.90 -17.00
C ASP A 59 -3.19 -10.76 -17.00
N ILE A 60 -3.83 -10.97 -15.83
CA ILE A 60 -5.10 -11.70 -15.73
C ILE A 60 -6.22 -10.92 -16.45
N HIS A 61 -6.29 -9.61 -16.27
CA HIS A 61 -7.31 -8.78 -16.94
C HIS A 61 -7.11 -8.71 -18.46
N GLN A 62 -5.87 -8.66 -18.94
CA GLN A 62 -5.53 -8.61 -20.37
C GLN A 62 -5.73 -9.95 -21.08
N SER A 63 -5.76 -11.04 -20.32
CA SER A 63 -5.88 -12.36 -20.93
C SER A 63 -7.25 -12.59 -21.58
N GLU A 64 -7.27 -13.43 -22.63
CA GLU A 64 -8.49 -13.88 -23.30
C GLU A 64 -9.23 -15.00 -22.54
N MET A 65 -8.81 -15.29 -21.30
CA MET A 65 -9.45 -16.30 -20.48
C MET A 65 -10.90 -15.95 -20.15
N SER A 66 -11.73 -16.99 -19.97
CA SER A 66 -13.10 -16.81 -19.48
C SER A 66 -13.09 -16.16 -18.08
N GLU A 67 -14.17 -15.45 -17.74
CA GLU A 67 -14.34 -14.82 -16.41
C GLU A 67 -14.18 -15.80 -15.26
N GLN A 68 -14.62 -17.07 -15.45
CA GLN A 68 -14.41 -18.14 -14.48
C GLN A 68 -12.92 -18.41 -14.25
N LYS A 69 -12.13 -18.54 -15.32
CA LYS A 69 -10.68 -18.76 -15.22
C LYS A 69 -9.95 -17.56 -14.63
N LYS A 70 -10.35 -16.33 -14.96
CA LYS A 70 -9.81 -15.11 -14.35
C LYS A 70 -10.05 -15.11 -12.85
N ARG A 71 -11.27 -15.45 -12.42
CA ARG A 71 -11.62 -15.57 -10.99
C ARG A 71 -10.78 -16.62 -10.27
N GLU A 72 -10.53 -17.78 -10.86
CA GLU A 72 -9.67 -18.83 -10.31
C GLU A 72 -8.21 -18.34 -10.16
N LYS A 73 -7.70 -17.63 -11.17
CA LYS A 73 -6.35 -17.02 -11.11
C LYS A 73 -6.23 -15.97 -10.00
N LEU A 74 -7.23 -15.09 -9.87
CA LEU A 74 -7.27 -14.12 -8.78
C LEU A 74 -7.41 -14.82 -7.42
N LYS A 75 -8.20 -15.89 -7.32
CA LYS A 75 -8.30 -16.70 -6.10
C LYS A 75 -6.93 -17.28 -5.69
N ALA A 76 -6.18 -17.80 -6.63
CA ALA A 76 -4.81 -18.28 -6.37
C ALA A 76 -3.87 -17.13 -6.00
N LEU A 77 -4.00 -15.96 -6.65
CA LEU A 77 -3.17 -14.78 -6.37
C LEU A 77 -3.44 -14.21 -4.96
N PHE A 78 -4.68 -14.23 -4.49
CA PHE A 78 -5.05 -13.77 -3.15
C PHE A 78 -5.10 -14.87 -2.09
N SER A 79 -4.62 -16.10 -2.38
CA SER A 79 -4.77 -17.26 -1.49
C SER A 79 -4.13 -17.11 -0.12
N HIS A 80 -3.04 -16.34 -0.03
CA HIS A 80 -2.31 -16.08 1.23
C HIS A 80 -2.55 -14.67 1.78
N PHE A 81 -3.59 -13.99 1.28
CA PHE A 81 -4.00 -12.72 1.86
C PHE A 81 -4.71 -12.96 3.20
N SER A 82 -4.20 -12.31 4.23
CA SER A 82 -4.79 -12.28 5.56
C SER A 82 -4.43 -10.95 6.24
N GLU A 83 -5.18 -10.57 7.25
CA GLU A 83 -4.81 -9.45 8.10
C GLU A 83 -3.47 -9.74 8.79
N PRO A 84 -2.45 -8.89 8.61
CA PRO A 84 -1.10 -9.12 9.17
C PRO A 84 -1.04 -8.74 10.65
N GLN A 85 -1.75 -9.47 11.52
CA GLN A 85 -1.95 -9.18 12.95
C GLN A 85 -0.64 -8.91 13.72
N HIS A 86 0.47 -9.54 13.32
CA HIS A 86 1.77 -9.34 13.97
C HIS A 86 2.39 -7.96 13.70
N LEU A 87 1.89 -7.18 12.74
CA LEU A 87 2.40 -5.84 12.44
C LEU A 87 1.78 -4.76 13.33
N ARG A 88 0.61 -5.03 13.91
CA ARG A 88 -0.14 -4.09 14.77
C ARG A 88 -0.34 -2.71 14.14
N LEU A 89 -0.64 -2.72 12.87
CA LEU A 89 -0.96 -1.55 12.07
C LEU A 89 -2.44 -1.57 11.70
N GLY A 90 -3.02 -0.40 11.48
CA GLY A 90 -4.39 -0.25 11.01
C GLY A 90 -5.29 0.46 12.01
N HIS A 91 -6.59 0.33 11.82
CA HIS A 91 -7.62 1.00 12.61
C HIS A 91 -8.46 -0.04 13.35
N SER A 92 -7.95 -0.62 14.43
CA SER A 92 -8.79 -1.41 15.33
C SER A 92 -9.34 -0.52 16.44
N GLN A 93 -10.67 -0.46 16.57
CA GLN A 93 -11.28 0.09 17.79
C GLN A 93 -11.31 -0.99 18.87
N PRO A 94 -11.01 -0.64 20.15
CA PRO A 94 -11.15 -1.57 21.25
C PRO A 94 -12.57 -2.15 21.29
N GLY A 95 -12.70 -3.48 21.23
CA GLY A 95 -13.99 -4.18 21.29
C GLY A 95 -14.67 -4.51 19.97
N ASN A 96 -14.19 -4.01 18.83
CA ASN A 96 -14.58 -4.50 17.52
C ASN A 96 -13.41 -5.30 16.94
N SER A 97 -13.52 -6.61 16.96
CA SER A 97 -12.77 -7.45 16.02
C SER A 97 -13.26 -7.09 14.62
N GLY A 98 -12.61 -6.11 13.98
CA GLY A 98 -12.88 -5.75 12.61
C GLY A 98 -12.85 -7.04 11.79
N LYS A 99 -13.84 -7.28 10.95
CA LYS A 99 -13.75 -8.34 9.94
C LYS A 99 -12.66 -7.91 8.99
N GLY A 100 -11.45 -8.41 9.19
CA GLY A 100 -10.32 -8.18 8.28
C GLY A 100 -10.74 -8.45 6.84
N THR A 101 -10.15 -7.76 5.91
CA THR A 101 -10.44 -7.95 4.48
C THR A 101 -10.15 -9.40 4.10
N THR A 102 -11.08 -10.02 3.42
CA THR A 102 -10.95 -11.41 2.97
C THR A 102 -10.48 -11.48 1.51
N ALA A 103 -9.81 -12.58 1.14
CA ALA A 103 -9.48 -12.88 -0.26
C ALA A 103 -10.71 -12.79 -1.17
N SER A 104 -11.88 -13.24 -0.68
CA SER A 104 -13.15 -13.18 -1.41
C SER A 104 -13.61 -11.76 -1.71
N GLU A 105 -13.38 -10.82 -0.79
CA GLU A 105 -13.68 -9.38 -1.02
C GLU A 105 -12.74 -8.78 -2.05
N LEU A 106 -11.43 -9.09 -1.98
CA LEU A 106 -10.47 -8.64 -2.99
C LEU A 106 -10.83 -9.16 -4.39
N ILE A 107 -11.20 -10.45 -4.49
CA ILE A 107 -11.66 -11.02 -5.77
C ILE A 107 -12.88 -10.26 -6.29
N LYS A 108 -13.88 -9.98 -5.44
CA LYS A 108 -15.06 -9.19 -5.85
C LYS A 108 -14.68 -7.79 -6.33
N ILE A 109 -13.75 -7.14 -5.62
CA ILE A 109 -13.25 -5.82 -5.99
C ILE A 109 -12.58 -5.89 -7.35
N PHE A 110 -11.57 -6.75 -7.53
CA PHE A 110 -10.78 -6.81 -8.78
C PHE A 110 -11.51 -7.47 -9.95
N MET A 111 -12.59 -8.22 -9.75
CA MET A 111 -13.47 -8.73 -10.80
C MET A 111 -14.56 -7.73 -11.22
N ASN A 112 -14.67 -6.58 -10.57
CA ASN A 112 -15.66 -5.57 -10.95
C ASN A 112 -15.29 -4.94 -12.30
N LYS A 113 -16.24 -4.91 -13.23
CA LYS A 113 -16.06 -4.34 -14.57
C LYS A 113 -15.63 -2.87 -14.56
N ASP A 114 -16.09 -2.09 -13.58
CA ASP A 114 -15.71 -0.69 -13.43
C ASP A 114 -14.21 -0.51 -13.11
N ILE A 115 -13.59 -1.53 -12.51
CA ILE A 115 -12.17 -1.49 -12.16
C ILE A 115 -11.30 -1.84 -13.35
N HIS A 116 -11.80 -2.67 -14.26
CA HIS A 116 -11.08 -3.02 -15.48
C HIS A 116 -10.61 -1.77 -16.23
N SER A 117 -11.48 -0.79 -16.44
CA SER A 117 -11.13 0.46 -17.12
C SER A 117 -10.04 1.27 -16.42
N ILE A 118 -10.02 1.25 -15.08
CA ILE A 118 -8.99 1.95 -14.29
C ILE A 118 -7.64 1.21 -14.38
N ILE A 119 -7.66 -0.12 -14.24
CA ILE A 119 -6.45 -0.95 -14.29
C ILE A 119 -5.82 -0.89 -15.68
N MET A 120 -6.65 -0.93 -16.73
CA MET A 120 -6.22 -1.02 -18.12
C MET A 120 -5.89 0.33 -18.73
N ASN A 121 -6.19 1.45 -18.04
CA ASN A 121 -5.84 2.77 -18.56
C ASN A 121 -4.32 2.95 -18.61
N ASN A 122 -3.79 3.19 -19.81
CA ASN A 122 -2.35 3.38 -20.04
C ASN A 122 -1.95 4.84 -19.73
N ASP A 123 -2.04 5.21 -18.47
CA ASP A 123 -1.79 6.55 -17.94
C ASP A 123 -0.41 6.71 -17.28
N GLY A 124 0.40 5.65 -17.28
CA GLY A 124 1.72 5.61 -16.63
C GLY A 124 1.65 5.51 -15.10
N LEU A 125 0.45 5.34 -14.51
CA LEU A 125 0.29 5.16 -13.07
C LEU A 125 0.26 3.68 -12.70
N SER A 126 0.88 3.36 -11.58
CA SER A 126 0.80 2.03 -10.98
C SER A 126 -0.59 1.78 -10.34
N ILE A 127 -0.96 0.51 -10.14
CA ILE A 127 -2.22 0.20 -9.45
C ILE A 127 -2.27 0.80 -8.03
N PRO A 128 -1.21 0.74 -7.19
CA PRO A 128 -1.19 1.42 -5.90
C PRO A 128 -1.52 2.92 -5.98
N GLN A 129 -1.08 3.61 -7.02
CA GLN A 129 -1.38 5.03 -7.22
C GLN A 129 -2.86 5.28 -7.59
N LYS A 130 -3.52 4.29 -8.20
CA LYS A 130 -4.94 4.33 -8.63
C LYS A 130 -5.92 3.83 -7.57
N THR A 131 -5.45 3.22 -6.47
CA THR A 131 -6.31 2.60 -5.45
C THR A 131 -7.39 3.51 -4.88
N PRO A 132 -7.19 4.84 -4.72
CA PRO A 132 -8.27 5.73 -4.25
C PRO A 132 -9.49 5.80 -5.19
N LEU A 133 -9.33 5.37 -6.46
CA LEU A 133 -10.42 5.26 -7.43
C LEU A 133 -11.13 3.91 -7.37
N ILE A 134 -10.61 2.96 -6.59
CA ILE A 134 -11.16 1.63 -6.44
C ILE A 134 -12.12 1.62 -5.26
N LYS A 135 -13.40 1.49 -5.55
CA LYS A 135 -14.44 1.47 -4.52
C LYS A 135 -14.23 0.30 -3.56
N HIS A 136 -14.37 0.54 -2.27
CA HIS A 136 -14.15 -0.44 -1.19
C HIS A 136 -12.70 -0.95 -1.04
N PHE A 137 -11.73 -0.25 -1.64
CA PHE A 137 -10.31 -0.55 -1.49
C PHE A 137 -9.60 0.66 -0.86
N GLY A 138 -9.74 0.78 0.46
CA GLY A 138 -9.17 1.89 1.24
C GLY A 138 -7.72 1.64 1.68
N ASP A 139 -7.21 2.58 2.46
CA ASP A 139 -5.83 2.64 2.96
C ASP A 139 -5.43 1.37 3.71
N ASP A 140 -6.32 0.85 4.54
CA ASP A 140 -6.12 -0.37 5.32
C ASP A 140 -5.91 -1.60 4.41
N LYS A 141 -6.79 -1.80 3.41
CA LYS A 141 -6.68 -2.92 2.47
C LYS A 141 -5.41 -2.87 1.62
N LEU A 142 -4.99 -1.67 1.21
CA LEU A 142 -3.74 -1.49 0.48
C LEU A 142 -2.53 -1.80 1.38
N SER A 143 -2.56 -1.35 2.62
CA SER A 143 -1.53 -1.63 3.63
C SER A 143 -1.40 -3.13 3.89
N ASP A 144 -2.52 -3.80 4.17
CA ASP A 144 -2.55 -5.25 4.44
C ASP A 144 -2.04 -6.04 3.24
N LEU A 145 -2.53 -5.71 2.03
CA LEU A 145 -2.08 -6.37 0.80
C LEU A 145 -0.58 -6.17 0.59
N THR A 146 -0.10 -4.93 0.72
CA THR A 146 1.32 -4.61 0.58
C THR A 146 2.16 -5.37 1.60
N SER A 147 1.74 -5.39 2.86
CA SER A 147 2.42 -6.11 3.95
C SER A 147 2.52 -7.61 3.69
N ASN A 148 1.45 -8.24 3.21
CA ASN A 148 1.48 -9.66 2.84
C ASN A 148 2.44 -9.91 1.67
N ILE A 149 2.44 -9.05 0.65
CA ILE A 149 3.35 -9.19 -0.50
C ILE A 149 4.81 -9.16 -0.06
N ILE A 150 5.19 -8.22 0.82
CA ILE A 150 6.58 -7.96 1.21
C ILE A 150 6.95 -8.55 2.57
N MET A 151 6.23 -9.54 3.07
CA MET A 151 6.44 -10.06 4.43
C MET A 151 7.87 -10.54 4.68
N ASN A 152 8.55 -11.17 3.71
CA ASN A 152 9.95 -11.53 3.83
C ASN A 152 10.88 -10.30 3.98
N ILE A 153 10.54 -9.16 3.37
CA ILE A 153 11.32 -7.91 3.51
C ILE A 153 11.14 -7.34 4.92
N ILE A 154 9.93 -7.43 5.48
CA ILE A 154 9.69 -7.08 6.89
C ILE A 154 10.50 -7.99 7.81
N ILE A 155 10.58 -9.29 7.52
CA ILE A 155 11.41 -10.23 8.25
C ILE A 155 12.90 -9.92 8.09
N ASP A 156 13.38 -9.64 6.88
CA ASP A 156 14.76 -9.20 6.65
C ASP A 156 15.09 -7.97 7.51
N PHE A 157 14.17 -7.01 7.61
CA PHE A 157 14.32 -5.85 8.48
C PHE A 157 14.42 -6.24 9.96
N ASN A 158 13.61 -7.19 10.44
CA ASN A 158 13.71 -7.67 11.82
C ASN A 158 15.04 -8.39 12.09
N ASN A 159 15.59 -9.11 11.10
CA ASN A 159 16.92 -9.68 11.20
C ASN A 159 18.01 -8.59 11.29
N LEU A 160 17.86 -7.47 10.57
CA LEU A 160 18.76 -6.32 10.73
C LEU A 160 18.72 -5.74 12.14
N ILE A 161 17.51 -5.62 12.70
CA ILE A 161 17.35 -5.15 14.09
C ILE A 161 18.04 -6.08 15.08
N LEU A 162 17.90 -7.41 14.94
CA LEU A 162 18.59 -8.38 15.80
C LEU A 162 20.10 -8.32 15.64
N ARG A 163 20.61 -8.02 14.46
CA ARG A 163 22.04 -7.82 14.21
C ARG A 163 22.57 -6.54 14.86
N ASP A 164 21.84 -5.43 14.68
CA ASP A 164 22.30 -4.10 15.09
C ASP A 164 22.00 -3.80 16.58
N LEU A 165 21.01 -4.49 17.16
CA LEU A 165 20.58 -4.40 18.56
C LEU A 165 20.48 -5.80 19.16
N PRO A 166 21.64 -6.42 19.52
CA PRO A 166 21.66 -7.81 20.01
C PRO A 166 20.79 -8.05 21.27
N GLU A 167 20.54 -7.02 22.08
CA GLU A 167 19.64 -7.08 23.24
C GLU A 167 18.19 -7.41 22.86
N MET A 168 17.78 -7.16 21.61
CA MET A 168 16.47 -7.52 21.10
C MET A 168 16.22 -9.03 21.06
N ASN A 169 17.28 -9.86 21.09
CA ASN A 169 17.13 -11.31 21.22
C ASN A 169 16.39 -11.72 22.52
N ASN A 170 16.50 -10.93 23.60
CA ASN A 170 15.80 -11.19 24.86
C ASN A 170 14.27 -11.07 24.74
N TYR A 171 13.78 -10.45 23.67
CA TYR A 171 12.34 -10.26 23.41
C TYR A 171 11.79 -11.25 22.39
N LEU A 172 12.57 -12.18 21.87
CA LEU A 172 12.04 -13.18 20.94
C LEU A 172 11.03 -14.10 21.64
N SER A 173 9.96 -14.44 20.92
CA SER A 173 8.97 -15.41 21.40
C SER A 173 9.60 -16.82 21.47
N LYS A 174 8.87 -17.76 22.09
CA LYS A 174 9.36 -19.16 22.20
C LYS A 174 9.08 -19.99 20.92
N SER A 175 8.29 -19.46 20.00
CA SER A 175 7.84 -20.22 18.83
C SER A 175 8.14 -19.49 17.53
N THR A 176 8.76 -20.22 16.61
CA THR A 176 8.94 -19.75 15.23
C THR A 176 7.63 -19.88 14.46
N LYS A 177 7.28 -18.86 13.70
CA LYS A 177 6.08 -18.81 12.86
C LYS A 177 6.44 -18.93 11.38
N THR A 178 5.53 -19.48 10.61
CA THR A 178 5.62 -19.48 9.15
C THR A 178 4.79 -18.33 8.59
N TYR A 179 5.39 -17.57 7.71
CA TYR A 179 4.79 -16.42 7.01
C TYR A 179 4.84 -16.69 5.51
N HIS A 180 3.92 -16.07 4.77
CA HIS A 180 3.90 -16.12 3.31
C HIS A 180 4.26 -14.76 2.73
N TYR A 181 4.92 -14.76 1.57
CA TYR A 181 5.25 -13.56 0.82
C TYR A 181 5.17 -13.83 -0.67
N PHE A 182 4.96 -12.79 -1.46
CA PHE A 182 4.92 -12.92 -2.92
C PHE A 182 6.32 -12.74 -3.49
N SER A 183 6.87 -13.79 -4.08
CA SER A 183 8.24 -13.78 -4.60
C SER A 183 8.34 -13.07 -5.96
N THR A 184 9.54 -12.63 -6.31
CA THR A 184 9.83 -12.05 -7.63
C THR A 184 9.66 -13.06 -8.78
N SER A 185 9.57 -14.37 -8.50
CA SER A 185 9.20 -15.38 -9.49
C SER A 185 7.70 -15.44 -9.78
N GLY A 186 6.89 -14.60 -9.11
CA GLY A 186 5.45 -14.49 -9.35
C GLY A 186 4.61 -15.57 -8.65
N THR A 187 5.11 -16.15 -7.56
CA THR A 187 4.45 -17.16 -6.74
C THR A 187 4.58 -16.85 -5.27
N TRP A 188 3.64 -17.32 -4.47
CA TRP A 188 3.75 -17.29 -3.02
C TRP A 188 4.82 -18.28 -2.54
N LYS A 189 5.58 -17.86 -1.55
CA LYS A 189 6.59 -18.67 -0.86
C LYS A 189 6.47 -18.50 0.63
N GLU A 190 7.03 -19.45 1.37
CA GLU A 190 7.10 -19.41 2.82
C GLU A 190 8.44 -18.87 3.30
N CYS A 191 8.42 -18.18 4.43
CA CYS A 191 9.57 -17.84 5.24
C CYS A 191 9.25 -18.04 6.72
N LYS A 192 10.28 -18.22 7.54
CA LYS A 192 10.12 -18.48 8.98
C LYS A 192 10.84 -17.41 9.77
N PHE A 193 10.22 -16.98 10.83
CA PHE A 193 10.80 -16.04 11.78
C PHE A 193 10.21 -16.25 13.18
N THR A 194 11.01 -15.99 14.22
CA THR A 194 10.56 -15.96 15.59
C THR A 194 10.22 -14.52 15.95
N PRO A 195 8.92 -14.15 16.06
CA PRO A 195 8.53 -12.78 16.31
C PRO A 195 8.97 -12.30 17.70
N PHE A 196 9.08 -11.00 17.87
CA PHE A 196 9.27 -10.42 19.21
C PHE A 196 8.01 -10.61 20.06
N LEU A 197 8.19 -10.76 21.36
CA LEU A 197 7.12 -10.87 22.33
C LEU A 197 7.14 -9.65 23.27
N PHE A 198 6.21 -8.73 23.06
CA PHE A 198 6.02 -7.57 23.91
C PHE A 198 4.66 -7.67 24.62
N ASP A 199 4.63 -7.63 25.96
CA ASP A 199 3.42 -7.78 26.79
C ASP A 199 2.54 -8.97 26.34
N ASN A 200 3.17 -10.13 26.15
CA ASN A 200 2.53 -11.38 25.67
C ASN A 200 1.90 -11.29 24.27
N LYS A 201 2.29 -10.31 23.46
CA LYS A 201 1.83 -10.17 22.08
C LYS A 201 2.97 -10.35 21.10
N GLU A 202 2.83 -11.32 20.21
CA GLU A 202 3.80 -11.55 19.13
C GLU A 202 3.76 -10.39 18.14
N THR A 203 4.92 -9.88 17.75
CA THR A 203 5.05 -8.64 17.00
C THR A 203 6.22 -8.70 16.02
N LEU A 204 6.04 -8.15 14.84
CA LEU A 204 7.09 -7.83 13.87
C LEU A 204 7.27 -6.31 13.81
N LEU A 205 8.49 -5.85 13.84
CA LEU A 205 8.81 -4.43 13.69
C LEU A 205 8.82 -4.06 12.20
N VAL A 206 8.29 -2.88 11.89
CA VAL A 206 8.18 -2.37 10.52
C VAL A 206 9.11 -1.17 10.35
N PRO A 207 9.80 -1.03 9.20
CA PRO A 207 10.57 0.18 8.93
C PRO A 207 9.70 1.42 9.03
N LYS A 208 10.06 2.37 9.88
CA LYS A 208 9.30 3.62 10.05
C LYS A 208 9.15 4.37 8.72
N LEU A 209 10.17 4.31 7.86
CA LEU A 209 10.16 4.94 6.55
C LEU A 209 9.17 4.31 5.55
N PHE A 210 8.64 3.09 5.82
CA PHE A 210 7.65 2.44 4.95
C PHE A 210 6.21 2.77 5.35
N THR A 211 6.01 3.52 6.43
CA THR A 211 4.69 3.72 7.02
C THR A 211 4.23 5.17 7.02
N THR A 212 2.93 5.38 7.03
CA THR A 212 2.29 6.70 7.07
C THR A 212 0.93 6.62 7.75
N TYR A 213 0.45 7.74 8.33
CA TYR A 213 -0.90 7.85 8.92
C TYR A 213 -2.04 7.74 7.90
N ASN A 214 -1.81 8.10 6.65
CA ASN A 214 -2.75 7.98 5.54
C ASN A 214 -1.95 7.69 4.29
N GLN A 215 -2.43 6.86 3.39
CA GLN A 215 -1.76 6.56 2.12
C GLN A 215 -1.38 7.85 1.38
N THR A 216 -0.21 7.83 0.75
CA THR A 216 0.31 8.99 0.02
C THR A 216 -0.58 9.32 -1.18
N SER A 217 -1.00 8.30 -1.95
CA SER A 217 -2.07 8.45 -2.93
C SER A 217 -3.43 8.51 -2.22
N SER A 218 -4.23 9.51 -2.51
CA SER A 218 -5.53 9.72 -1.88
C SER A 218 -6.52 10.33 -2.86
N LEU A 219 -7.80 10.08 -2.62
CA LEU A 219 -8.87 10.67 -3.43
C LEU A 219 -8.81 12.20 -3.43
N ASP A 220 -8.44 12.82 -2.32
CA ASP A 220 -8.31 14.28 -2.25
C ASP A 220 -7.13 14.80 -3.09
N LEU A 221 -6.03 14.07 -3.18
CA LEU A 221 -4.93 14.42 -4.08
C LEU A 221 -5.36 14.32 -5.54
N ILE A 222 -6.04 13.23 -5.90
CA ILE A 222 -6.61 13.03 -7.24
C ILE A 222 -7.57 14.17 -7.58
N ILE A 223 -8.51 14.47 -6.71
CA ILE A 223 -9.47 15.57 -6.89
C ILE A 223 -8.75 16.90 -7.08
N ARG A 224 -7.74 17.19 -6.25
CA ARG A 224 -7.00 18.45 -6.31
C ARG A 224 -6.32 18.64 -7.67
N VAL A 225 -5.69 17.60 -8.20
CA VAL A 225 -4.93 17.68 -9.45
C VAL A 225 -5.85 17.70 -10.67
N TYR A 226 -6.78 16.75 -10.76
CA TYR A 226 -7.57 16.56 -11.98
C TYR A 226 -8.72 17.56 -12.14
N ILE A 227 -9.30 18.07 -11.05
CA ILE A 227 -10.33 19.11 -11.15
C ILE A 227 -9.77 20.41 -11.68
N GLU A 228 -8.50 20.72 -11.46
CA GLU A 228 -7.90 21.95 -12.02
C GLU A 228 -7.94 21.96 -13.54
N GLU A 229 -7.64 20.82 -14.20
CA GLU A 229 -7.73 20.70 -15.64
C GLU A 229 -9.17 20.83 -16.13
N GLU A 230 -10.11 20.17 -15.47
CA GLU A 230 -11.53 20.24 -15.84
C GLU A 230 -12.10 21.66 -15.69
N ILE A 231 -11.72 22.38 -14.64
CA ILE A 231 -12.13 23.79 -14.49
C ILE A 231 -11.53 24.66 -15.59
N ALA A 232 -10.27 24.40 -15.96
CA ALA A 232 -9.61 25.16 -17.04
C ALA A 232 -10.27 24.96 -18.41
N LYS A 233 -10.95 23.85 -18.65
CA LYS A 233 -11.71 23.57 -19.87
C LYS A 233 -13.08 24.27 -19.91
N LEU A 234 -13.53 24.82 -18.78
CA LEU A 234 -14.82 25.49 -18.71
C LEU A 234 -14.68 26.96 -19.19
N GLU A 235 -15.62 27.39 -20.05
CA GLU A 235 -15.70 28.77 -20.50
C GLU A 235 -16.06 29.76 -19.35
N THR A 236 -16.62 29.23 -18.27
CA THR A 236 -17.04 30.03 -17.11
C THR A 236 -16.05 29.93 -15.94
N LYS A 237 -15.69 31.06 -15.33
CA LYS A 237 -14.89 31.06 -14.11
C LYS A 237 -15.64 30.36 -12.96
N MET A 238 -15.15 29.18 -12.58
CA MET A 238 -15.71 28.38 -11.51
C MET A 238 -14.63 28.05 -10.48
N THR A 239 -14.91 28.17 -9.19
CA THR A 239 -14.02 27.74 -8.14
C THR A 239 -14.04 26.23 -7.96
N LYS A 240 -12.98 25.62 -7.42
CA LYS A 240 -12.95 24.18 -7.08
C LYS A 240 -14.15 23.77 -6.22
N LYS A 241 -14.51 24.59 -5.21
CA LYS A 241 -15.64 24.31 -4.31
C LYS A 241 -16.96 24.25 -5.07
N GLN A 242 -17.18 25.18 -6.00
CA GLN A 242 -18.38 25.20 -6.85
C GLN A 242 -18.42 24.01 -7.80
N PHE A 243 -17.27 23.64 -8.42
CA PHE A 243 -17.14 22.49 -9.29
C PHE A 243 -17.48 21.19 -8.53
N ILE A 244 -16.85 20.97 -7.36
CA ILE A 244 -17.12 19.80 -6.51
C ILE A 244 -18.59 19.72 -6.15
N LYS A 245 -19.20 20.83 -5.72
CA LYS A 245 -20.62 20.88 -5.34
C LYS A 245 -21.54 20.55 -6.53
N LYS A 246 -21.20 21.02 -7.73
CA LYS A 246 -22.04 20.87 -8.93
C LYS A 246 -21.88 19.51 -9.61
N PHE A 247 -20.65 19.01 -9.76
CA PHE A 247 -20.33 17.87 -10.60
C PHE A 247 -19.87 16.60 -9.85
N ILE A 248 -19.43 16.74 -8.60
CA ILE A 248 -18.84 15.64 -7.82
C ILE A 248 -19.77 15.15 -6.71
N LYS A 249 -20.71 16.00 -6.24
CA LYS A 249 -21.62 15.67 -5.14
C LYS A 249 -22.50 14.46 -5.51
N GLY A 250 -22.68 13.55 -4.54
CA GLY A 250 -23.51 12.35 -4.67
C GLY A 250 -22.66 11.09 -4.83
N ASN A 251 -22.23 10.76 -6.03
CA ASN A 251 -21.37 9.60 -6.29
C ASN A 251 -19.93 10.04 -6.55
N ARG A 252 -19.23 10.45 -5.49
CA ARG A 252 -17.92 11.11 -5.55
C ARG A 252 -16.88 10.28 -6.33
N ILE A 253 -16.79 9.00 -6.01
CA ILE A 253 -15.78 8.11 -6.63
C ILE A 253 -16.05 7.93 -8.13
N ASP A 254 -17.30 7.63 -8.52
CA ASP A 254 -17.60 7.36 -9.93
C ASP A 254 -17.47 8.61 -10.80
N ASN A 255 -17.84 9.79 -10.26
CA ASN A 255 -17.64 11.05 -10.96
C ASN A 255 -16.16 11.39 -11.16
N ILE A 256 -15.32 11.14 -10.14
CA ILE A 256 -13.86 11.33 -10.25
C ILE A 256 -13.23 10.31 -11.20
N LYS A 257 -13.69 9.05 -11.18
CA LYS A 257 -13.25 8.04 -12.18
C LYS A 257 -13.45 8.52 -13.61
N ARG A 258 -14.66 9.03 -13.91
CA ARG A 258 -14.96 9.54 -15.24
C ARG A 258 -14.03 10.67 -15.65
N ILE A 259 -13.74 11.61 -14.76
CA ILE A 259 -12.77 12.67 -14.97
C ILE A 259 -11.38 12.06 -15.22
N PHE A 260 -10.92 11.17 -14.35
CA PHE A 260 -9.63 10.50 -14.46
C PHE A 260 -9.43 9.79 -15.80
N LEU A 261 -10.43 9.04 -16.28
CA LEU A 261 -10.35 8.27 -17.53
C LEU A 261 -10.31 9.17 -18.78
N ASN A 262 -10.79 10.43 -18.69
CA ASN A 262 -10.82 11.39 -19.78
C ASN A 262 -9.74 12.49 -19.64
N THR A 263 -8.83 12.33 -18.71
CA THR A 263 -7.81 13.34 -18.41
C THR A 263 -6.57 13.19 -19.31
N SER A 264 -5.85 14.29 -19.50
CA SER A 264 -4.62 14.32 -20.29
C SER A 264 -3.44 13.63 -19.58
N MET A 265 -2.47 13.17 -20.37
CA MET A 265 -1.21 12.65 -19.85
C MET A 265 -0.42 13.69 -19.04
N GLU A 266 -0.63 14.98 -19.30
CA GLU A 266 0.01 16.05 -18.55
C GLU A 266 -0.49 16.10 -17.11
N SER A 267 -1.80 15.96 -16.86
CA SER A 267 -2.35 15.88 -15.51
C SER A 267 -1.93 14.61 -14.78
N HIS A 268 -1.75 13.49 -15.48
CA HIS A 268 -1.16 12.30 -14.86
C HIS A 268 0.29 12.55 -14.41
N ARG A 269 1.11 13.22 -15.22
CA ARG A 269 2.47 13.63 -14.84
C ARG A 269 2.46 14.62 -13.65
N LYS A 270 1.53 15.57 -13.66
CA LYS A 270 1.33 16.50 -12.54
C LYS A 270 0.95 15.74 -11.27
N PHE A 271 0.05 14.76 -11.36
CA PHE A 271 -0.32 13.92 -10.23
C PHE A 271 0.89 13.16 -9.66
N ILE A 272 1.71 12.51 -10.50
CA ILE A 272 2.94 11.83 -10.07
C ILE A 272 3.89 12.80 -9.35
N LYS A 273 4.05 14.02 -9.88
CA LYS A 273 4.90 15.05 -9.25
C LYS A 273 4.39 15.42 -7.86
N GLU A 274 3.10 15.69 -7.72
CA GLU A 274 2.47 16.03 -6.43
C GLU A 274 2.50 14.86 -5.44
N LEU A 275 2.31 13.64 -5.94
CA LEU A 275 2.45 12.41 -5.15
C LEU A 275 3.87 12.28 -4.58
N ASN A 276 4.89 12.50 -5.40
CA ASN A 276 6.29 12.44 -4.99
C ASN A 276 6.64 13.54 -3.98
N VAL A 277 6.09 14.76 -4.10
CA VAL A 277 6.25 15.80 -3.10
C VAL A 277 5.66 15.35 -1.77
N LYS A 278 4.41 14.87 -1.77
CA LYS A 278 3.72 14.40 -0.57
C LYS A 278 4.45 13.21 0.08
N ALA A 279 4.95 12.26 -0.72
CA ALA A 279 5.73 11.12 -0.23
C ALA A 279 7.05 11.60 0.40
N ASN A 280 7.74 12.57 -0.22
CA ASN A 280 8.98 13.14 0.31
C ASN A 280 8.77 13.86 1.64
N ASP A 281 7.68 14.62 1.79
CA ASP A 281 7.32 15.26 3.06
C ASP A 281 7.08 14.22 4.18
N ARG A 282 6.44 13.08 3.84
CA ARG A 282 6.26 11.96 4.77
C ARG A 282 7.60 11.33 5.15
N ARG A 283 8.45 11.07 4.17
CA ARG A 283 9.79 10.54 4.39
C ARG A 283 10.59 11.41 5.36
N LEU A 284 10.58 12.72 5.17
CA LEU A 284 11.31 13.66 6.04
C LEU A 284 10.76 13.69 7.47
N LYS A 285 9.45 13.51 7.65
CA LYS A 285 8.83 13.42 8.98
C LYS A 285 9.13 12.10 9.68
N ASN A 286 9.47 11.06 8.93
CA ASN A 286 9.77 9.73 9.45
C ASN A 286 11.27 9.52 9.75
N LYS A 287 12.14 10.43 9.32
CA LYS A 287 13.56 10.48 9.73
C LYS A 287 13.71 11.05 11.14
#